data_791a046bcaa3b8fa6f5c2290185cb18b
#
_entry.id   791a046bcaa3b8fa6f5c2290185cb18b
#
_cell.length_a   1.000
_cell.length_b   1.000
_cell.length_c   1.000
_cell.angle_alpha   90.00
_cell.angle_beta   90.00
_cell.angle_gamma   90.00
#
_symmetry.space_group_name_H-M   'P 1'
#
loop_
_entity.id
_entity.type
_entity.pdbx_description
1 polymer ?
#
loop_
_entity_poly.entity_id
_entity_poly.type
_entity_poly.pdbx_seq_one_letter_code
_entity_poly.pdbx_strand_id
1 'polypeptide(L)'
;MPRGLQAELKQKIPFTSREAEAYLSLLRTADALQTQVEAKLKLFGLTGTQYNALRILRGAGPEGLPCREIGERMITRDPDITRLLDRLEDRGFVQRTRAKHDRRVIYGKITADGLKLLREMDVPLEKFGREMLRHVGQEKLKQLIELLELVRAGKAFHRRDAESAE
;
A
#
# COMPACT_ATOMS: atom_id res chain seq x y z
N MET A 1 -17.90 -24.67 -2.07
CA MET A 1 -16.61 -24.68 -2.81
C MET A 1 -16.43 -23.31 -3.44
N PRO A 2 -15.29 -22.64 -3.26
CA PRO A 2 -15.03 -21.42 -4.00
C PRO A 2 -15.08 -21.72 -5.49
N ARG A 3 -15.81 -20.89 -6.24
CA ARG A 3 -15.79 -20.96 -7.70
C ARG A 3 -14.43 -20.45 -8.15
N GLY A 4 -13.70 -21.22 -8.99
CA GLY A 4 -12.39 -20.80 -9.49
C GLY A 4 -12.49 -19.50 -10.30
N LEU A 5 -11.37 -18.80 -10.46
CA LEU A 5 -11.29 -17.49 -11.15
C LEU A 5 -11.92 -17.53 -12.56
N GLN A 6 -11.75 -18.64 -13.29
CA GLN A 6 -12.36 -18.81 -14.61
C GLN A 6 -13.89 -18.65 -14.58
N ALA A 7 -14.54 -19.22 -13.57
CA ALA A 7 -15.99 -19.11 -13.40
C ALA A 7 -16.43 -17.71 -12.97
N GLU A 8 -15.66 -17.04 -12.11
CA GLU A 8 -15.91 -15.65 -11.69
C GLU A 8 -15.83 -14.69 -12.87
N LEU A 9 -14.85 -14.88 -13.73
CA LEU A 9 -14.64 -14.06 -14.94
C LEU A 9 -15.56 -14.46 -16.11
N LYS A 10 -16.39 -15.51 -15.95
CA LYS A 10 -17.24 -16.08 -17.01
C LYS A 10 -16.43 -16.40 -18.28
N GLN A 11 -15.19 -16.81 -18.11
CA GLN A 11 -14.26 -17.07 -19.20
C GLN A 11 -14.55 -18.43 -19.82
N LYS A 12 -14.74 -18.46 -21.15
CA LYS A 12 -15.05 -19.69 -21.88
C LYS A 12 -13.82 -20.56 -22.15
N ILE A 13 -12.65 -19.91 -22.35
CA ILE A 13 -11.40 -20.58 -22.64
C ILE A 13 -10.58 -20.71 -21.34
N PRO A 14 -10.04 -21.90 -21.03
CA PRO A 14 -9.16 -22.09 -19.88
C PRO A 14 -7.93 -21.20 -19.92
N PHE A 15 -7.33 -20.95 -18.77
CA PHE A 15 -6.06 -20.24 -18.70
C PHE A 15 -4.95 -21.02 -19.45
N THR A 16 -4.06 -20.30 -20.09
CA THR A 16 -2.95 -20.87 -20.88
C THR A 16 -1.91 -21.55 -19.99
N SER A 17 -1.79 -21.15 -18.72
CA SER A 17 -0.87 -21.73 -17.76
C SER A 17 -1.33 -21.45 -16.32
N ARG A 18 -0.77 -22.16 -15.36
CA ARG A 18 -0.99 -21.91 -13.91
C ARG A 18 -0.46 -20.57 -13.48
N GLU A 19 0.63 -20.13 -14.08
CA GLU A 19 1.26 -18.82 -13.83
C GLU A 19 0.31 -17.69 -14.25
N ALA A 20 -0.33 -17.81 -15.41
CA ALA A 20 -1.33 -16.86 -15.88
C ALA A 20 -2.55 -16.81 -14.94
N GLU A 21 -3.05 -17.97 -14.52
CA GLU A 21 -4.15 -18.04 -13.56
C GLU A 21 -3.76 -17.42 -12.21
N ALA A 22 -2.57 -17.73 -11.69
CA ALA A 22 -2.05 -17.18 -10.43
C ALA A 22 -1.90 -15.66 -10.50
N TYR A 23 -1.32 -15.13 -11.57
CA TYR A 23 -1.18 -13.70 -11.81
C TYR A 23 -2.53 -12.98 -11.81
N LEU A 24 -3.49 -13.47 -12.57
CA LEU A 24 -4.82 -12.88 -12.65
C LEU A 24 -5.60 -13.02 -11.33
N SER A 25 -5.40 -14.14 -10.60
CA SER A 25 -5.96 -14.32 -9.26
C SER A 25 -5.42 -13.30 -8.26
N LEU A 26 -4.11 -13.02 -8.29
CA LEU A 26 -3.50 -11.99 -7.46
C LEU A 26 -4.08 -10.61 -7.77
N LEU A 27 -4.17 -10.23 -9.05
CA LEU A 27 -4.74 -8.94 -9.45
C LEU A 27 -6.21 -8.81 -9.02
N ARG A 28 -7.02 -9.83 -9.27
CA ARG A 28 -8.43 -9.82 -8.90
C ARG A 28 -8.64 -9.73 -7.40
N THR A 29 -7.83 -10.47 -6.64
CA THR A 29 -7.90 -10.46 -5.18
C THR A 29 -7.43 -9.12 -4.62
N ALA A 30 -6.33 -8.58 -5.14
CA ALA A 30 -5.82 -7.28 -4.72
C ALA A 30 -6.85 -6.16 -4.97
N ASP A 31 -7.47 -6.13 -6.14
CA ASP A 31 -8.53 -5.17 -6.48
C ASP A 31 -9.73 -5.25 -5.52
N ALA A 32 -10.22 -6.48 -5.26
CA ALA A 32 -11.34 -6.71 -4.36
C ALA A 32 -11.04 -6.28 -2.91
N LEU A 33 -9.83 -6.56 -2.41
CA LEU A 33 -9.39 -6.14 -1.08
C LEU A 33 -9.19 -4.63 -1.01
N GLN A 34 -8.57 -4.04 -2.03
CA GLN A 34 -8.33 -2.61 -2.10
C GLN A 34 -9.63 -1.82 -2.12
N THR A 35 -10.63 -2.26 -2.89
CA THR A 35 -11.96 -1.64 -2.93
C THR A 35 -12.61 -1.60 -1.54
N GLN A 36 -12.52 -2.69 -0.77
CA GLN A 36 -13.05 -2.73 0.59
C GLN A 36 -12.30 -1.79 1.55
N VAL A 37 -10.96 -1.76 1.45
CA VAL A 37 -10.12 -0.88 2.25
C VAL A 37 -10.40 0.59 1.93
N GLU A 38 -10.48 0.96 0.66
CA GLU A 38 -10.82 2.32 0.21
C GLU A 38 -12.18 2.78 0.74
N ALA A 39 -13.20 1.92 0.68
CA ALA A 39 -14.51 2.21 1.24
C ALA A 39 -14.44 2.51 2.75
N LYS A 40 -13.60 1.77 3.50
CA LYS A 40 -13.41 1.99 4.93
C LYS A 40 -12.62 3.27 5.22
N LEU A 41 -11.56 3.56 4.46
CA LEU A 41 -10.73 4.76 4.61
C LEU A 41 -11.51 6.04 4.27
N LYS A 42 -12.44 5.95 3.32
CA LYS A 42 -13.31 7.07 2.93
C LYS A 42 -14.13 7.60 4.11
N LEU A 43 -14.49 6.77 5.10
CA LEU A 43 -15.17 7.20 6.32
C LEU A 43 -14.33 8.19 7.16
N PHE A 44 -13.00 8.14 7.00
CA PHE A 44 -12.06 9.06 7.63
C PHE A 44 -11.58 10.15 6.67
N GLY A 45 -12.16 10.21 5.47
CA GLY A 45 -11.79 11.18 4.43
C GLY A 45 -10.41 10.96 3.83
N LEU A 46 -9.86 9.74 3.88
CA LEU A 46 -8.55 9.42 3.28
C LEU A 46 -8.70 8.44 2.11
N THR A 47 -7.76 8.55 1.16
CA THR A 47 -7.47 7.50 0.18
C THR A 47 -6.45 6.52 0.74
N GLY A 48 -6.31 5.33 0.12
CA GLY A 48 -5.30 4.34 0.50
C GLY A 48 -3.88 4.88 0.42
N THR A 49 -3.56 5.67 -0.61
CA THR A 49 -2.24 6.30 -0.76
C THR A 49 -1.97 7.33 0.33
N GLN A 50 -2.95 8.17 0.68
CA GLN A 50 -2.83 9.13 1.78
C GLN A 50 -2.62 8.44 3.13
N TYR A 51 -3.41 7.42 3.42
CA TYR A 51 -3.27 6.63 4.63
C TYR A 51 -1.89 5.95 4.72
N ASN A 52 -1.42 5.36 3.60
CA ASN A 52 -0.11 4.73 3.55
C ASN A 52 1.02 5.72 3.81
N ALA A 53 0.99 6.92 3.19
CA ALA A 53 1.97 7.97 3.43
C ALA A 53 2.00 8.41 4.90
N LEU A 54 0.83 8.62 5.53
CA LEU A 54 0.75 8.97 6.94
C LEU A 54 1.32 7.87 7.85
N ARG A 55 1.08 6.59 7.54
CA ARG A 55 1.65 5.47 8.29
C ARG A 55 3.18 5.40 8.18
N ILE A 56 3.71 5.64 6.98
CA ILE A 56 5.16 5.71 6.75
C ILE A 56 5.76 6.83 7.59
N LEU A 57 5.15 8.02 7.57
CA LEU A 57 5.62 9.16 8.33
C LEU A 57 5.50 8.96 9.85
N ARG A 58 4.44 8.29 10.34
CA ARG A 58 4.34 7.90 11.76
C ARG A 58 5.48 6.97 12.17
N GLY A 59 5.81 5.99 11.33
CA GLY A 59 6.91 5.06 11.59
C GLY A 59 8.30 5.69 11.52
N ALA A 60 8.44 6.82 10.81
CA ALA A 60 9.69 7.58 10.72
C ALA A 60 10.01 8.41 11.97
N GLY A 61 9.02 8.65 12.81
CA GLY A 61 9.18 9.43 14.02
C GLY A 61 9.29 10.95 13.77
N PRO A 62 9.80 11.73 14.77
CA PRO A 62 9.71 13.17 14.78
C PRO A 62 10.61 13.85 13.72
N GLU A 63 11.64 13.18 13.26
CA GLU A 63 12.54 13.73 12.22
C GLU A 63 11.92 13.73 10.82
N GLY A 64 10.92 12.85 10.58
CA GLY A 64 10.32 12.67 9.28
C GLY A 64 11.24 11.99 8.28
N LEU A 65 10.90 12.09 6.99
CA LEU A 65 11.65 11.46 5.90
C LEU A 65 11.77 12.40 4.70
N PRO A 66 12.84 12.27 3.90
CA PRO A 66 12.89 12.86 2.57
C PRO A 66 11.67 12.41 1.73
N CYS A 67 11.04 13.33 1.00
CA CYS A 67 9.86 13.03 0.20
C CYS A 67 10.11 11.88 -0.79
N ARG A 68 11.31 11.79 -1.37
CA ARG A 68 11.72 10.67 -2.23
C ARG A 68 11.61 9.34 -1.49
N GLU A 69 12.14 9.26 -0.27
CA GLU A 69 12.13 8.03 0.53
C GLU A 69 10.71 7.61 0.94
N ILE A 70 9.81 8.58 1.18
CA ILE A 70 8.39 8.28 1.40
C ILE A 70 7.84 7.53 0.18
N GLY A 71 8.10 8.02 -1.04
CA GLY A 71 7.68 7.38 -2.29
C GLY A 71 8.22 5.95 -2.45
N GLU A 72 9.48 5.73 -2.07
CA GLU A 72 10.13 4.41 -2.13
C GLU A 72 9.52 3.38 -1.15
N ARG A 73 8.97 3.85 -0.02
CA ARG A 73 8.34 3.00 1.00
C ARG A 73 6.84 2.78 0.77
N MET A 74 6.23 3.45 -0.23
CA MET A 74 4.82 3.25 -0.55
C MET A 74 4.53 1.81 -1.00
N ILE A 75 3.41 1.25 -0.55
CA ILE A 75 2.93 -0.08 -0.97
C ILE A 75 2.66 -0.09 -2.48
N THR A 76 1.95 0.93 -2.96
CA THR A 76 1.71 1.14 -4.38
C THR A 76 2.50 2.38 -4.82
N ARG A 77 3.14 2.31 -6.00
CA ARG A 77 3.81 3.47 -6.56
C ARG A 77 2.80 4.59 -6.79
N ASP A 78 3.05 5.74 -6.17
CA ASP A 78 2.36 6.97 -6.53
C ASP A 78 3.29 7.75 -7.46
N PRO A 79 2.92 8.00 -8.72
CA PRO A 79 3.76 8.74 -9.67
C PRO A 79 3.94 10.21 -9.26
N ASP A 80 3.09 10.73 -8.36
CA ASP A 80 3.12 12.12 -7.93
C ASP A 80 3.07 12.25 -6.40
N ILE A 81 4.16 11.78 -5.76
CA ILE A 81 4.32 11.89 -4.30
C ILE A 81 4.25 13.36 -3.83
N THR A 82 4.64 14.30 -4.66
CA THR A 82 4.61 15.74 -4.33
C THR A 82 3.18 16.19 -4.14
N ARG A 83 2.29 15.93 -5.10
CA ARG A 83 0.86 16.25 -4.99
C ARG A 83 0.15 15.50 -3.88
N LEU A 84 0.55 14.26 -3.60
CA LEU A 84 0.03 13.51 -2.47
C LEU A 84 0.33 14.23 -1.16
N LEU A 85 1.58 14.65 -0.98
CA LEU A 85 2.01 15.37 0.21
C LEU A 85 1.44 16.79 0.27
N ASP A 86 1.28 17.50 -0.86
CA ASP A 86 0.59 18.79 -0.93
C ASP A 86 -0.81 18.68 -0.33
N ARG A 87 -1.60 17.72 -0.79
CA ARG A 87 -2.98 17.49 -0.28
C ARG A 87 -3.04 17.15 1.21
N LEU A 88 -2.04 16.45 1.73
CA LEU A 88 -1.95 16.13 3.15
C LEU A 88 -1.51 17.35 3.98
N GLU A 89 -0.64 18.21 3.43
CA GLU A 89 -0.21 19.46 4.05
C GLU A 89 -1.34 20.48 4.08
N ASP A 90 -2.09 20.66 2.98
CA ASP A 90 -3.27 21.52 2.90
C ASP A 90 -4.33 21.16 3.96
N ARG A 91 -4.38 19.87 4.33
CA ARG A 91 -5.26 19.36 5.39
C ARG A 91 -4.65 19.41 6.79
N GLY A 92 -3.44 19.89 6.92
CA GLY A 92 -2.73 20.01 8.19
C GLY A 92 -2.20 18.70 8.77
N PHE A 93 -2.21 17.57 8.03
CA PHE A 93 -1.74 16.27 8.53
C PHE A 93 -0.26 16.03 8.36
N VAL A 94 0.37 16.75 7.45
CA VAL A 94 1.80 16.70 7.15
C VAL A 94 2.34 18.12 7.14
N GLN A 95 3.59 18.28 7.51
CA GLN A 95 4.37 19.49 7.34
C GLN A 95 5.60 19.17 6.51
N ARG A 96 5.93 20.02 5.55
CA ARG A 96 7.15 19.90 4.75
C ARG A 96 8.15 20.97 5.09
N THR A 97 9.41 20.58 5.16
CA THR A 97 10.53 21.48 5.45
C THR A 97 11.69 21.19 4.52
N ARG A 98 12.41 22.23 4.11
CA ARG A 98 13.65 22.04 3.34
C ARG A 98 14.79 21.69 4.29
N ALA A 99 15.66 20.78 3.85
CA ALA A 99 16.85 20.44 4.61
C ALA A 99 17.77 21.66 4.77
N LYS A 100 18.41 21.79 5.94
CA LYS A 100 19.30 22.91 6.22
C LYS A 100 20.57 22.90 5.37
N HIS A 101 21.07 21.70 5.05
CA HIS A 101 22.35 21.52 4.33
C HIS A 101 22.18 21.38 2.81
N ASP A 102 21.02 20.93 2.33
CA ASP A 102 20.70 20.85 0.90
C ASP A 102 19.24 21.24 0.65
N ARG A 103 19.03 22.44 0.14
CA ARG A 103 17.69 22.98 -0.16
C ARG A 103 16.92 22.21 -1.24
N ARG A 104 17.56 21.29 -1.95
CA ARG A 104 16.90 20.40 -2.92
C ARG A 104 16.16 19.27 -2.24
N VAL A 105 16.53 18.93 -1.00
CA VAL A 105 15.90 17.87 -0.22
C VAL A 105 14.76 18.46 0.61
N ILE A 106 13.56 17.94 0.39
CA ILE A 106 12.35 18.27 1.14
C ILE A 106 12.00 17.10 2.04
N TYR A 107 11.85 17.37 3.33
CA TYR A 107 11.39 16.41 4.34
C TYR A 107 9.89 16.55 4.56
N GLY A 108 9.20 15.43 4.67
CA GLY A 108 7.83 15.35 5.18
C GLY A 108 7.82 14.85 6.63
N LYS A 109 7.03 15.48 7.46
CA LYS A 109 6.78 15.09 8.86
C LYS A 109 5.29 14.99 9.11
N ILE A 110 4.87 14.00 9.89
CA ILE A 110 3.48 13.93 10.34
C ILE A 110 3.26 14.96 11.47
N THR A 111 2.11 15.63 11.43
CA THR A 111 1.72 16.59 12.47
C THR A 111 1.02 15.91 13.65
N ALA A 112 0.74 16.67 14.71
CA ALA A 112 -0.06 16.19 15.83
C ALA A 112 -1.47 15.77 15.38
N ASP A 113 -2.08 16.51 14.44
CA ASP A 113 -3.40 16.21 13.89
C ASP A 113 -3.37 14.95 13.02
N GLY A 114 -2.33 14.76 12.20
CA GLY A 114 -2.11 13.51 11.45
C GLY A 114 -1.95 12.31 12.37
N LEU A 115 -1.19 12.45 13.47
CA LEU A 115 -1.05 11.39 14.48
C LEU A 115 -2.36 11.11 15.22
N LYS A 116 -3.15 12.14 15.52
CA LYS A 116 -4.47 12.00 16.14
C LYS A 116 -5.41 11.21 15.24
N LEU A 117 -5.50 11.61 13.98
CA LEU A 117 -6.31 10.90 12.98
C LEU A 117 -5.94 9.42 12.89
N LEU A 118 -4.64 9.10 12.79
CA LEU A 118 -4.21 7.69 12.73
C LEU A 118 -4.59 6.91 14.00
N ARG A 119 -4.47 7.50 15.20
CA ARG A 119 -4.90 6.84 16.44
C ARG A 119 -6.39 6.50 16.45
N GLU A 120 -7.22 7.40 15.93
CA GLU A 120 -8.67 7.17 15.80
C GLU A 120 -8.99 6.03 14.82
N MET A 121 -8.13 5.83 13.83
CA MET A 121 -8.26 4.79 12.79
C MET A 121 -7.71 3.43 13.20
N ASP A 122 -6.72 3.37 14.11
CA ASP A 122 -5.97 2.15 14.42
C ASP A 122 -6.90 0.98 14.79
N VAL A 123 -7.77 1.13 15.79
CA VAL A 123 -8.66 0.05 16.25
C VAL A 123 -9.71 -0.34 15.21
N PRO A 124 -10.44 0.61 14.57
CA PRO A 124 -11.40 0.28 13.53
C PRO A 124 -10.77 -0.45 12.32
N LEU A 125 -9.57 -0.04 11.89
CA LEU A 125 -8.91 -0.66 10.74
C LEU A 125 -8.29 -2.01 11.08
N GLU A 126 -7.74 -2.18 12.29
CA GLU A 126 -7.24 -3.47 12.73
C GLU A 126 -8.38 -4.50 12.80
N LYS A 127 -9.50 -4.15 13.39
CA LYS A 127 -10.70 -5.00 13.45
C LYS A 127 -11.18 -5.35 12.04
N PHE A 128 -11.29 -4.37 11.16
CA PHE A 128 -11.70 -4.57 9.78
C PHE A 128 -10.74 -5.52 9.03
N GLY A 129 -9.42 -5.32 9.14
CA GLY A 129 -8.43 -6.20 8.51
C GLY A 129 -8.51 -7.65 8.98
N ARG A 130 -8.74 -7.85 10.29
CA ARG A 130 -8.96 -9.19 10.85
C ARG A 130 -10.24 -9.85 10.30
N GLU A 131 -11.33 -9.11 10.25
CA GLU A 131 -12.63 -9.62 9.77
C GLU A 131 -12.56 -9.97 8.28
N MET A 132 -11.90 -9.14 7.47
CA MET A 132 -11.76 -9.31 6.03
C MET A 132 -11.10 -10.63 5.65
N LEU A 133 -10.10 -11.10 6.40
CA LEU A 133 -9.33 -12.30 6.10
C LEU A 133 -9.59 -13.46 7.08
N ARG A 134 -10.48 -13.32 8.08
CA ARG A 134 -10.74 -14.33 9.13
C ARG A 134 -11.12 -15.69 8.56
N HIS A 135 -11.86 -15.69 7.47
CA HIS A 135 -12.35 -16.93 6.84
C HIS A 135 -11.25 -17.80 6.23
N VAL A 136 -10.05 -17.25 6.03
CA VAL A 136 -8.89 -17.99 5.49
C VAL A 136 -8.25 -18.88 6.56
N GLY A 137 -8.28 -18.46 7.83
CA GLY A 137 -7.62 -19.14 8.95
C GLY A 137 -6.14 -18.83 9.04
N GLN A 138 -5.61 -18.86 10.28
CA GLN A 138 -4.25 -18.37 10.58
C GLN A 138 -3.15 -19.13 9.84
N GLU A 139 -3.25 -20.48 9.77
CA GLU A 139 -2.25 -21.29 9.12
C GLU A 139 -2.14 -21.01 7.61
N LYS A 140 -3.29 -20.89 6.94
CA LYS A 140 -3.32 -20.54 5.51
C LYS A 140 -2.89 -19.10 5.24
N LEU A 141 -3.15 -18.18 6.17
CA LEU A 141 -2.64 -16.81 6.06
C LEU A 141 -1.12 -16.78 6.13
N LYS A 142 -0.51 -17.58 7.02
CA LYS A 142 0.95 -17.72 7.08
C LYS A 142 1.51 -18.24 5.76
N GLN A 143 0.95 -19.32 5.23
CA GLN A 143 1.34 -19.88 3.93
C GLN A 143 1.18 -18.88 2.78
N LEU A 144 0.08 -18.10 2.78
CA LEU A 144 -0.15 -17.06 1.79
C LEU A 144 0.93 -15.96 1.86
N ILE A 145 1.31 -15.53 3.06
CA ILE A 145 2.38 -14.54 3.24
C ILE A 145 3.69 -15.07 2.66
N GLU A 146 4.08 -16.30 2.99
CA GLU A 146 5.30 -16.93 2.49
C GLU A 146 5.30 -17.05 0.96
N LEU A 147 4.16 -17.45 0.35
CA LEU A 147 4.03 -17.53 -1.11
C LEU A 147 4.12 -16.14 -1.77
N LEU A 148 3.50 -15.11 -1.18
CA LEU A 148 3.58 -13.75 -1.70
C LEU A 148 5.00 -13.17 -1.57
N GLU A 149 5.74 -13.52 -0.53
CA GLU A 149 7.15 -13.16 -0.38
C GLU A 149 8.01 -13.83 -1.46
N LEU A 150 7.79 -15.13 -1.70
CA LEU A 150 8.48 -15.86 -2.76
C LEU A 150 8.22 -15.26 -4.14
N VAL A 151 6.98 -14.86 -4.43
CA VAL A 151 6.63 -14.19 -5.69
C VAL A 151 7.40 -12.85 -5.82
N ARG A 152 7.48 -12.06 -4.75
CA ARG A 152 8.21 -10.78 -4.76
C ARG A 152 9.74 -10.94 -4.83
N ALA A 153 10.29 -12.05 -4.34
CA ALA A 153 11.71 -12.34 -4.40
C ALA A 153 12.21 -12.71 -5.82
N GLY A 154 11.30 -12.96 -6.77
CA GLY A 154 11.64 -13.22 -8.17
C GLY A 154 12.29 -12.00 -8.84
N LYS A 155 13.19 -12.24 -9.82
CA LYS A 155 13.98 -11.19 -10.50
C LYS A 155 13.17 -10.02 -11.08
N ALA A 156 11.91 -10.25 -11.44
CA ALA A 156 11.01 -9.23 -11.97
C ALA A 156 10.66 -8.11 -10.98
N PHE A 157 10.89 -8.30 -9.68
CA PHE A 157 10.60 -7.32 -8.65
C PHE A 157 11.84 -6.56 -8.13
N HIS A 158 13.06 -6.97 -8.54
CA HIS A 158 14.28 -6.27 -8.16
C HIS A 158 14.47 -5.00 -8.97
N ARG A 159 14.35 -3.85 -8.31
CA ARG A 159 14.52 -2.49 -8.86
C ARG A 159 15.91 -2.19 -9.44
N ARG A 160 16.91 -3.05 -9.23
CA ARG A 160 18.32 -2.78 -9.62
C ARG A 160 18.69 -3.16 -11.04
N ASP A 161 17.89 -3.98 -11.72
CA ASP A 161 18.27 -4.50 -13.05
C ASP A 161 17.82 -3.59 -14.22
N ALA A 162 17.08 -2.51 -13.94
CA ALA A 162 16.63 -1.56 -14.97
C ALA A 162 17.63 -0.41 -15.25
N GLU A 163 18.65 -0.23 -14.42
CA GLU A 163 19.68 0.83 -14.61
C GLU A 163 21.00 0.31 -15.18
N SER A 164 21.11 -0.99 -15.48
CA SER A 164 22.34 -1.59 -16.02
C SER A 164 22.25 -2.01 -17.51
N ALA A 165 21.22 -1.54 -18.21
CA ALA A 165 20.99 -1.88 -19.63
C ALA A 165 20.93 -0.62 -20.53
N GLU A 166 21.76 0.40 -20.22
CA GLU A 166 22.13 1.47 -21.17
C GLU A 166 23.65 1.58 -21.28
#